data_69a0167d23cd046cb599e10b51048a1f
#
_entry.id   69a0167d23cd046cb599e10b51048a1f
#
_cell.length_a   1.000
_cell.length_b   1.000
_cell.length_c   1.000
_cell.angle_alpha   90.00
_cell.angle_beta   90.00
_cell.angle_gamma   90.00
#
_symmetry.space_group_name_H-M   'P 1'
#
loop_
_entity.id
_entity.type
_entity.pdbx_description
1 polymer ?
#
loop_
_entity_poly.entity_id
_entity_poly.type
_entity_poly.pdbx_seq_one_letter_code
_entity_poly.pdbx_strand_id
1 'polypeptide(L)'
;MVKRIYLLVLAAFALTLSAQNKEQENNAIRKLGIAQYAISHLYVDSVNAMKLTEGAITGMLSQLDPHSTYTDAAQTKAFNEPLRGDFEGIGVQFNMIEDTLVVIQPTDKGPSQKVGIMAGDRIVRVNDTVIAGVKKSTDVIMKMLRGKKGTTVHLGIIRPGVKEEIKFDVVRDKIPLHTLDASYMIDSKTGYIRFGSFGQKTPEEIRTAMKALKEKGMDRIIIDLRSNGGGFMEAAVQIASEFLQEGDMVVYTKGRAVPSAEYKARGGGMFTKGKIAVLIDEFSASAAEILAGALQDND
;
A
#
# COMPACT_ATOMS: atom_id res chain seq x y z
N MET A 1 -7.31 47.74 -39.45
CA MET A 1 -8.11 48.14 -38.27
C MET A 1 -9.07 47.06 -37.80
N VAL A 2 -9.88 46.43 -38.63
CA VAL A 2 -10.85 45.39 -38.28
C VAL A 2 -10.27 44.20 -37.51
N LYS A 3 -9.10 43.62 -37.93
CA LYS A 3 -8.45 42.51 -37.23
C LYS A 3 -8.05 42.81 -35.78
N ARG A 4 -7.67 44.05 -35.46
CA ARG A 4 -7.31 44.47 -34.09
C ARG A 4 -8.52 44.61 -33.18
N ILE A 5 -9.68 44.99 -33.73
CA ILE A 5 -10.94 45.09 -32.98
C ILE A 5 -11.46 43.69 -32.63
N TYR A 6 -11.40 42.72 -33.55
CA TYR A 6 -11.74 41.30 -33.26
C TYR A 6 -10.89 40.66 -32.17
N LEU A 7 -9.58 40.95 -32.14
CA LEU A 7 -8.68 40.45 -31.10
C LEU A 7 -9.00 41.04 -29.72
N LEU A 8 -9.34 42.34 -29.66
CA LEU A 8 -9.75 42.99 -28.41
C LEU A 8 -11.10 42.50 -27.88
N VAL A 9 -12.06 42.24 -28.76
CA VAL A 9 -13.36 41.68 -28.39
C VAL A 9 -13.23 40.23 -27.89
N LEU A 10 -12.39 39.40 -28.54
CA LEU A 10 -12.09 38.04 -28.10
C LEU A 10 -11.37 38.02 -26.75
N ALA A 11 -10.40 38.93 -26.53
CA ALA A 11 -9.69 39.05 -25.26
C ALA A 11 -10.65 39.54 -24.12
N ALA A 12 -11.51 40.51 -24.39
CA ALA A 12 -12.50 40.96 -23.42
C ALA A 12 -13.52 39.85 -23.08
N PHE A 13 -13.96 39.05 -24.06
CA PHE A 13 -14.85 37.91 -23.84
C PHE A 13 -14.19 36.80 -23.04
N ALA A 14 -12.89 36.51 -23.28
CA ALA A 14 -12.11 35.54 -22.48
C ALA A 14 -11.94 36.01 -21.04
N LEU A 15 -11.72 37.31 -20.81
CA LEU A 15 -11.59 37.89 -19.47
C LEU A 15 -12.93 37.84 -18.69
N THR A 16 -14.06 38.09 -19.36
CA THR A 16 -15.39 37.99 -18.71
C THR A 16 -15.74 36.54 -18.35
N LEU A 17 -15.44 35.57 -19.21
CA LEU A 17 -15.62 34.15 -18.93
C LEU A 17 -14.74 33.68 -17.75
N SER A 18 -13.49 34.13 -17.67
CA SER A 18 -12.60 33.82 -16.52
C SER A 18 -13.11 34.44 -15.23
N ALA A 19 -13.62 35.65 -15.26
CA ALA A 19 -14.19 36.32 -14.08
C ALA A 19 -15.46 35.61 -13.59
N GLN A 20 -16.36 35.23 -14.51
CA GLN A 20 -17.57 34.49 -14.19
C GLN A 20 -17.28 33.11 -13.57
N ASN A 21 -16.33 32.37 -14.11
CA ASN A 21 -15.93 31.08 -13.55
C ASN A 21 -15.37 31.23 -12.10
N LYS A 22 -14.55 32.25 -11.87
CA LYS A 22 -13.99 32.52 -10.54
C LYS A 22 -15.05 32.92 -9.52
N GLU A 23 -16.06 33.67 -9.96
CA GLU A 23 -17.21 34.03 -9.12
C GLU A 23 -18.08 32.81 -8.78
N GLN A 24 -18.31 31.91 -9.72
CA GLN A 24 -19.02 30.65 -9.46
C GLN A 24 -18.27 29.75 -8.49
N GLU A 25 -16.94 29.60 -8.62
CA GLU A 25 -16.10 28.85 -7.68
C GLU A 25 -16.19 29.44 -6.26
N ASN A 26 -16.05 30.75 -6.12
CA ASN A 26 -16.14 31.43 -4.83
C ASN A 26 -17.54 31.26 -4.19
N ASN A 27 -18.61 31.33 -4.98
CA ASN A 27 -19.97 31.12 -4.51
C ASN A 27 -20.21 29.66 -4.08
N ALA A 28 -19.62 28.67 -4.76
CA ALA A 28 -19.71 27.26 -4.37
C ALA A 28 -19.00 27.00 -3.03
N ILE A 29 -17.77 27.53 -2.85
CA ILE A 29 -17.02 27.42 -1.60
C ILE A 29 -17.78 28.09 -0.44
N ARG A 30 -18.32 29.29 -0.67
CA ARG A 30 -19.09 30.02 0.33
C ARG A 30 -20.37 29.28 0.73
N LYS A 31 -21.08 28.68 -0.24
CA LYS A 31 -22.29 27.89 0.01
C LYS A 31 -21.98 26.67 0.88
N LEU A 32 -20.89 25.96 0.60
CA LEU A 32 -20.44 24.81 1.40
C LEU A 32 -20.10 25.23 2.83
N GLY A 33 -19.36 26.33 2.99
CA GLY A 33 -18.99 26.87 4.31
C GLY A 33 -20.21 27.30 5.13
N ILE A 34 -21.20 27.97 4.51
CA ILE A 34 -22.44 28.36 5.19
C ILE A 34 -23.23 27.11 5.62
N ALA A 35 -23.33 26.11 4.77
CA ALA A 35 -24.04 24.86 5.09
C ALA A 35 -23.38 24.15 6.29
N GLN A 36 -22.05 24.02 6.27
CA GLN A 36 -21.28 23.43 7.37
C GLN A 36 -21.47 24.20 8.66
N TYR A 37 -21.38 25.52 8.62
CA TYR A 37 -21.60 26.39 9.79
C TYR A 37 -23.03 26.20 10.35
N ALA A 38 -24.04 26.28 9.51
CA ALA A 38 -25.43 26.13 9.93
C ALA A 38 -25.70 24.76 10.57
N ILE A 39 -25.22 23.68 9.98
CA ILE A 39 -25.39 22.33 10.54
C ILE A 39 -24.66 22.21 11.88
N SER A 40 -23.41 22.69 11.95
CA SER A 40 -22.61 22.56 13.17
C SER A 40 -23.12 23.38 14.37
N HIS A 41 -23.88 24.49 14.12
CA HIS A 41 -24.29 25.43 15.16
C HIS A 41 -25.79 25.48 15.41
N LEU A 42 -26.61 25.11 14.41
CA LEU A 42 -28.06 25.26 14.46
C LEU A 42 -28.82 23.94 14.46
N TYR A 43 -28.12 22.80 14.25
CA TYR A 43 -28.75 21.50 14.34
C TYR A 43 -29.13 21.17 15.78
N VAL A 44 -30.24 20.42 15.97
CA VAL A 44 -30.82 20.14 17.29
C VAL A 44 -29.87 19.36 18.21
N ASP A 45 -29.05 18.44 17.63
CA ASP A 45 -28.06 17.65 18.37
C ASP A 45 -26.64 18.10 18.08
N SER A 46 -25.69 17.71 18.93
CA SER A 46 -24.27 17.98 18.71
C SER A 46 -23.76 17.22 17.48
N VAL A 47 -23.05 17.91 16.61
CA VAL A 47 -22.50 17.37 15.36
C VAL A 47 -20.98 17.32 15.41
N ASN A 48 -20.38 16.21 15.00
CA ASN A 48 -18.94 16.12 14.80
C ASN A 48 -18.57 16.82 13.46
N ALA A 49 -17.99 18.00 13.55
CA ALA A 49 -17.66 18.83 12.38
C ALA A 49 -16.68 18.14 11.43
N MET A 50 -15.70 17.36 11.95
CA MET A 50 -14.75 16.62 11.10
C MET A 50 -15.45 15.55 10.30
N LYS A 51 -16.29 14.73 10.95
CA LYS A 51 -17.05 13.68 10.28
C LYS A 51 -18.02 14.23 9.23
N LEU A 52 -18.61 15.40 9.51
CA LEU A 52 -19.45 16.12 8.54
C LEU A 52 -18.64 16.56 7.32
N THR A 53 -17.43 17.11 7.54
CA THR A 53 -16.52 17.51 6.46
C THR A 53 -16.08 16.34 5.60
N GLU A 54 -15.70 15.22 6.21
CA GLU A 54 -15.33 14.00 5.49
C GLU A 54 -16.48 13.44 4.66
N GLY A 55 -17.71 13.48 5.20
CA GLY A 55 -18.92 13.14 4.45
C GLY A 55 -19.16 14.04 3.26
N ALA A 56 -18.94 15.35 3.40
CA ALA A 56 -19.04 16.31 2.30
C ALA A 56 -17.99 16.05 1.22
N ILE A 57 -16.73 15.79 1.60
CA ILE A 57 -15.65 15.44 0.66
C ILE A 57 -16.00 14.17 -0.11
N THR A 58 -16.46 13.13 0.57
CA THR A 58 -16.88 11.86 -0.04
C THR A 58 -18.04 12.10 -1.03
N GLY A 59 -19.04 12.93 -0.65
CA GLY A 59 -20.14 13.30 -1.52
C GLY A 59 -19.70 14.09 -2.77
N MET A 60 -18.70 14.96 -2.66
CA MET A 60 -18.12 15.64 -3.82
C MET A 60 -17.37 14.69 -4.74
N LEU A 61 -16.54 13.78 -4.19
CA LEU A 61 -15.78 12.83 -4.97
C LEU A 61 -16.66 11.80 -5.68
N SER A 62 -17.81 11.44 -5.12
CA SER A 62 -18.78 10.55 -5.78
C SER A 62 -19.39 11.10 -7.08
N GLN A 63 -19.21 12.39 -7.37
CA GLN A 63 -19.59 13.01 -8.65
C GLN A 63 -18.50 12.91 -9.72
N LEU A 64 -17.34 12.35 -9.38
CA LEU A 64 -16.21 12.15 -10.27
C LEU A 64 -16.16 10.69 -10.75
N ASP A 65 -15.00 10.24 -11.15
CA ASP A 65 -14.79 8.84 -11.55
C ASP A 65 -14.73 7.88 -10.35
N PRO A 66 -14.90 6.55 -10.56
CA PRO A 66 -14.89 5.57 -9.49
C PRO A 66 -13.55 5.44 -8.73
N HIS A 67 -12.46 5.94 -9.30
CA HIS A 67 -11.13 5.90 -8.68
C HIS A 67 -10.88 7.10 -7.75
N SER A 68 -11.71 8.13 -7.82
CA SER A 68 -11.63 9.32 -6.97
C SER A 68 -12.27 9.05 -5.62
N THR A 69 -11.47 8.64 -4.63
CA THR A 69 -11.92 8.29 -3.29
C THR A 69 -11.20 9.09 -2.21
N TYR A 70 -11.85 9.28 -1.06
CA TYR A 70 -11.26 9.87 0.13
C TYR A 70 -10.85 8.78 1.11
N THR A 71 -9.65 8.91 1.66
CA THR A 71 -9.17 8.10 2.78
C THR A 71 -8.75 9.01 3.92
N ASP A 72 -9.16 8.70 5.14
CA ASP A 72 -8.69 9.40 6.32
C ASP A 72 -7.23 9.03 6.67
N ALA A 73 -6.66 9.75 7.65
CA ALA A 73 -5.27 9.52 8.07
C ALA A 73 -5.02 8.09 8.60
N ALA A 74 -6.01 7.48 9.28
CA ALA A 74 -5.89 6.13 9.81
C ALA A 74 -5.95 5.08 8.69
N GLN A 75 -6.87 5.26 7.74
CA GLN A 75 -6.98 4.42 6.55
C GLN A 75 -5.73 4.53 5.67
N THR A 76 -5.24 5.75 5.43
CA THR A 76 -4.00 5.99 4.68
C THR A 76 -2.80 5.32 5.35
N LYS A 77 -2.71 5.41 6.69
CA LYS A 77 -1.65 4.73 7.46
C LYS A 77 -1.76 3.21 7.32
N ALA A 78 -2.96 2.65 7.48
CA ALA A 78 -3.20 1.21 7.37
C ALA A 78 -2.89 0.67 5.97
N PHE A 79 -3.24 1.44 4.92
CA PHE A 79 -2.92 1.10 3.53
C PHE A 79 -1.41 1.13 3.24
N ASN A 80 -0.70 2.14 3.75
CA ASN A 80 0.73 2.32 3.50
C ASN A 80 1.62 1.46 4.41
N GLU A 81 1.14 0.99 5.56
CA GLU A 81 1.96 0.21 6.50
C GLU A 81 2.57 -1.04 5.87
N PRO A 82 1.83 -1.91 5.14
CA PRO A 82 2.41 -3.07 4.47
C PRO A 82 3.47 -2.69 3.42
N LEU A 83 3.26 -1.56 2.73
CA LEU A 83 4.16 -1.08 1.67
C LEU A 83 5.47 -0.48 2.21
N ARG A 84 5.52 -0.07 3.47
CA ARG A 84 6.75 0.41 4.13
C ARG A 84 7.74 -0.71 4.42
N GLY A 85 7.28 -1.96 4.38
CA GLY A 85 8.10 -3.15 4.56
C GLY A 85 8.42 -3.48 6.02
N ASP A 86 7.70 -2.90 6.99
CA ASP A 86 7.68 -3.33 8.38
C ASP A 86 6.40 -2.83 9.10
N PHE A 87 6.04 -3.50 10.18
CA PHE A 87 5.05 -3.03 11.14
C PHE A 87 5.53 -3.24 12.57
N GLU A 88 4.93 -2.55 13.52
CA GLU A 88 5.30 -2.67 14.93
C GLU A 88 4.32 -3.59 15.68
N GLY A 89 4.85 -4.65 16.32
CA GLY A 89 4.04 -5.64 17.01
C GLY A 89 4.84 -6.80 17.59
N ILE A 90 4.16 -7.92 17.82
CA ILE A 90 4.76 -9.11 18.46
C ILE A 90 5.43 -10.08 17.48
N GLY A 91 5.12 -10.00 16.17
CA GLY A 91 5.71 -10.88 15.15
C GLY A 91 5.25 -12.32 15.22
N VAL A 92 3.96 -12.55 14.94
CA VAL A 92 3.37 -13.88 14.76
C VAL A 92 2.50 -13.91 13.51
N GLN A 93 2.57 -15.02 12.77
CA GLN A 93 1.54 -15.39 11.80
C GLN A 93 0.51 -16.25 12.52
N PHE A 94 -0.77 -16.01 12.32
CA PHE A 94 -1.83 -16.71 13.02
C PHE A 94 -3.07 -16.90 12.16
N ASN A 95 -3.90 -17.86 12.56
CA ASN A 95 -5.27 -18.02 12.07
C ASN A 95 -6.24 -17.96 13.25
N MET A 96 -7.47 -17.53 12.97
CA MET A 96 -8.59 -17.67 13.91
C MET A 96 -9.26 -19.03 13.70
N ILE A 97 -9.19 -19.91 14.68
CA ILE A 97 -9.79 -21.25 14.67
C ILE A 97 -10.70 -21.35 15.89
N GLU A 98 -11.99 -21.62 15.67
CA GLU A 98 -12.99 -21.74 16.75
C GLU A 98 -12.92 -20.59 17.77
N ASP A 99 -12.97 -19.35 17.26
CA ASP A 99 -12.89 -18.13 18.07
C ASP A 99 -11.61 -18.01 18.94
N THR A 100 -10.53 -18.64 18.50
CA THR A 100 -9.23 -18.62 19.20
C THR A 100 -8.11 -18.29 18.22
N LEU A 101 -7.20 -17.42 18.63
CA LEU A 101 -6.01 -17.11 17.85
C LEU A 101 -4.99 -18.24 18.00
N VAL A 102 -4.70 -18.94 16.91
CA VAL A 102 -3.72 -20.02 16.84
C VAL A 102 -2.49 -19.54 16.09
N VAL A 103 -1.33 -19.60 16.74
CA VAL A 103 -0.05 -19.22 16.14
C VAL A 103 0.34 -20.27 15.09
N ILE A 104 0.45 -19.85 13.82
CA ILE A 104 0.99 -20.70 12.75
C ILE A 104 2.50 -20.76 12.85
N GLN A 105 3.14 -19.59 12.95
CA GLN A 105 4.56 -19.52 13.30
C GLN A 105 4.93 -18.11 13.80
N PRO A 106 5.88 -17.99 14.73
CA PRO A 106 6.49 -16.71 15.05
C PRO A 106 7.43 -16.27 13.93
N THR A 107 7.54 -14.95 13.72
CA THR A 107 8.51 -14.36 12.77
C THR A 107 9.93 -14.72 13.24
N ASP A 108 10.77 -15.14 12.30
CA ASP A 108 12.18 -15.48 12.60
C ASP A 108 12.90 -14.28 13.23
N LYS A 109 13.63 -14.56 14.31
CA LYS A 109 14.34 -13.55 15.15
C LYS A 109 13.41 -12.45 15.70
N GLY A 110 12.09 -12.61 15.58
CA GLY A 110 11.09 -11.68 16.06
C GLY A 110 10.87 -11.74 17.58
N PRO A 111 10.11 -10.78 18.14
CA PRO A 111 9.84 -10.70 19.57
C PRO A 111 9.23 -11.97 20.16
N SER A 112 8.22 -12.53 19.51
CA SER A 112 7.51 -13.72 19.99
C SER A 112 8.42 -14.95 20.00
N GLN A 113 9.26 -15.13 18.96
CA GLN A 113 10.22 -16.24 18.92
C GLN A 113 11.25 -16.13 20.07
N LYS A 114 11.73 -14.91 20.35
CA LYS A 114 12.73 -14.67 21.41
C LYS A 114 12.27 -15.07 22.80
N VAL A 115 10.95 -14.94 23.07
CA VAL A 115 10.39 -15.35 24.37
C VAL A 115 9.91 -16.79 24.39
N GLY A 116 10.01 -17.53 23.26
CA GLY A 116 9.68 -18.95 23.21
C GLY A 116 8.23 -19.28 22.84
N ILE A 117 7.52 -18.37 22.17
CA ILE A 117 6.23 -18.67 21.54
C ILE A 117 6.49 -19.57 20.34
N MET A 118 5.65 -20.59 20.14
CA MET A 118 5.80 -21.65 19.16
C MET A 118 4.58 -21.79 18.25
N ALA A 119 4.77 -22.47 17.11
CA ALA A 119 3.66 -22.91 16.27
C ALA A 119 2.72 -23.83 17.07
N GLY A 120 1.41 -23.65 16.88
CA GLY A 120 0.36 -24.37 17.61
C GLY A 120 -0.06 -23.74 18.94
N ASP A 121 0.66 -22.73 19.45
CA ASP A 121 0.25 -21.98 20.63
C ASP A 121 -1.07 -21.27 20.38
N ARG A 122 -1.94 -21.24 21.39
CA ARG A 122 -3.24 -20.55 21.36
C ARG A 122 -3.16 -19.33 22.26
N ILE A 123 -3.20 -18.14 21.71
CA ILE A 123 -3.25 -16.90 22.50
C ILE A 123 -4.70 -16.71 22.96
N VAL A 124 -4.90 -16.82 24.28
CA VAL A 124 -6.24 -16.74 24.89
C VAL A 124 -6.46 -15.43 25.63
N ARG A 125 -5.37 -14.73 25.97
CA ARG A 125 -5.41 -13.47 26.72
C ARG A 125 -4.36 -12.50 26.17
N VAL A 126 -4.73 -11.22 26.09
CA VAL A 126 -3.82 -10.10 25.79
C VAL A 126 -3.98 -9.07 26.87
N ASN A 127 -2.91 -8.81 27.63
CA ASN A 127 -2.95 -8.08 28.90
C ASN A 127 -4.02 -8.74 29.81
N ASP A 128 -4.89 -7.95 30.40
CA ASP A 128 -5.98 -8.44 31.29
C ASP A 128 -7.24 -8.89 30.52
N THR A 129 -7.22 -8.84 29.19
CA THR A 129 -8.40 -9.09 28.38
C THR A 129 -8.39 -10.50 27.80
N VAL A 130 -9.42 -11.30 28.07
CA VAL A 130 -9.69 -12.57 27.38
C VAL A 130 -10.07 -12.26 25.93
N ILE A 131 -9.48 -13.01 24.99
CA ILE A 131 -9.73 -12.86 23.55
C ILE A 131 -10.27 -14.11 22.88
N ALA A 132 -10.16 -15.27 23.53
CA ALA A 132 -10.68 -16.55 23.02
C ALA A 132 -12.09 -16.84 23.56
N GLY A 133 -12.98 -17.38 22.70
CA GLY A 133 -14.34 -17.75 23.08
C GLY A 133 -15.31 -16.59 23.35
N VAL A 134 -14.94 -15.37 22.96
CA VAL A 134 -15.72 -14.13 23.24
C VAL A 134 -16.15 -13.38 21.97
N LYS A 135 -16.02 -14.02 20.80
CA LYS A 135 -16.38 -13.47 19.47
C LYS A 135 -15.80 -12.09 19.18
N LYS A 136 -14.57 -11.85 19.66
CA LYS A 136 -13.85 -10.61 19.40
C LYS A 136 -13.33 -10.60 17.96
N SER A 137 -13.57 -9.52 17.20
CA SER A 137 -13.12 -9.46 15.82
C SER A 137 -11.58 -9.51 15.70
N THR A 138 -11.07 -10.11 14.65
CA THR A 138 -9.64 -10.23 14.36
C THR A 138 -8.94 -8.87 14.35
N ASP A 139 -9.60 -7.82 13.80
CA ASP A 139 -9.05 -6.46 13.78
C ASP A 139 -8.84 -5.88 15.19
N VAL A 140 -9.75 -6.13 16.11
CA VAL A 140 -9.60 -5.71 17.51
C VAL A 140 -8.44 -6.45 18.17
N ILE A 141 -8.33 -7.76 17.94
CA ILE A 141 -7.22 -8.56 18.49
C ILE A 141 -5.89 -8.08 17.90
N MET A 142 -5.80 -7.86 16.58
CA MET A 142 -4.60 -7.31 15.94
C MET A 142 -4.19 -5.96 16.52
N LYS A 143 -5.15 -5.05 16.76
CA LYS A 143 -4.87 -3.76 17.41
C LYS A 143 -4.31 -3.91 18.82
N MET A 144 -4.71 -4.94 19.57
CA MET A 144 -4.18 -5.22 20.91
C MET A 144 -2.77 -5.80 20.86
N LEU A 145 -2.44 -6.62 19.86
CA LEU A 145 -1.12 -7.24 19.68
C LEU A 145 -0.11 -6.27 19.07
N ARG A 146 -0.55 -5.39 18.18
CA ARG A 146 0.27 -4.29 17.64
C ARG A 146 0.50 -3.20 18.68
N GLY A 147 1.47 -2.35 18.42
CA GLY A 147 1.77 -1.20 19.26
C GLY A 147 3.23 -0.77 19.11
N LYS A 148 3.55 0.40 19.65
CA LYS A 148 4.85 1.05 19.49
C LYS A 148 6.00 0.14 19.93
N LYS A 149 7.06 0.08 19.11
CA LYS A 149 8.32 -0.60 19.43
C LYS A 149 8.80 -0.22 20.84
N GLY A 150 9.26 -1.23 21.60
CA GLY A 150 9.75 -1.08 22.96
C GLY A 150 8.66 -1.14 24.05
N THR A 151 7.36 -1.15 23.67
CA THR A 151 6.27 -1.38 24.64
C THR A 151 6.08 -2.89 24.87
N THR A 152 5.73 -3.27 26.10
CA THR A 152 5.45 -4.65 26.45
C THR A 152 3.98 -4.98 26.32
N VAL A 153 3.67 -6.20 25.84
CA VAL A 153 2.35 -6.81 25.92
C VAL A 153 2.44 -8.14 26.67
N HIS A 154 1.50 -8.38 27.57
CA HIS A 154 1.40 -9.61 28.35
C HIS A 154 0.47 -10.57 27.63
N LEU A 155 0.91 -11.78 27.34
CA LEU A 155 0.14 -12.79 26.65
C LEU A 155 -0.11 -13.99 27.55
N GLY A 156 -1.36 -14.45 27.58
CA GLY A 156 -1.75 -15.74 28.14
C GLY A 156 -1.91 -16.74 27.00
N ILE A 157 -1.21 -17.86 27.09
CA ILE A 157 -1.12 -18.86 26.03
C ILE A 157 -1.48 -20.24 26.57
N ILE A 158 -2.30 -20.97 25.83
CA ILE A 158 -2.53 -22.40 26.02
C ILE A 158 -1.70 -23.15 24.97
N ARG A 159 -0.82 -24.04 25.44
CA ARG A 159 0.04 -24.88 24.60
C ARG A 159 -0.42 -26.34 24.66
N PRO A 160 -0.56 -27.02 23.53
CA PRO A 160 -0.87 -28.46 23.54
C PRO A 160 0.13 -29.25 24.39
N GLY A 161 -0.40 -30.11 25.29
CA GLY A 161 0.44 -30.89 26.23
C GLY A 161 0.83 -30.17 27.53
N VAL A 162 0.49 -28.90 27.70
CA VAL A 162 0.69 -28.14 28.95
C VAL A 162 -0.67 -27.83 29.56
N LYS A 163 -0.89 -28.15 30.84
CA LYS A 163 -2.18 -27.99 31.52
C LYS A 163 -2.47 -26.55 31.92
N GLU A 164 -1.44 -25.78 32.22
CA GLU A 164 -1.57 -24.41 32.77
C GLU A 164 -1.40 -23.36 31.66
N GLU A 165 -2.02 -22.19 31.86
CA GLU A 165 -1.81 -21.02 31.03
C GLU A 165 -0.36 -20.53 31.19
N ILE A 166 0.38 -20.47 30.09
CA ILE A 166 1.74 -19.95 30.06
C ILE A 166 1.68 -18.44 29.83
N LYS A 167 2.39 -17.68 30.65
CA LYS A 167 2.47 -16.22 30.50
C LYS A 167 3.77 -15.82 29.80
N PHE A 168 3.64 -14.93 28.83
CA PHE A 168 4.76 -14.34 28.10
C PHE A 168 4.69 -12.82 28.12
N ASP A 169 5.81 -12.18 28.43
CA ASP A 169 6.01 -10.75 28.29
C ASP A 169 6.74 -10.47 26.98
N VAL A 170 6.03 -9.96 25.99
CA VAL A 170 6.57 -9.72 24.66
C VAL A 170 6.84 -8.23 24.48
N VAL A 171 8.10 -7.85 24.32
CA VAL A 171 8.48 -6.49 23.97
C VAL A 171 8.29 -6.31 22.46
N ARG A 172 7.34 -5.45 22.06
CA ARG A 172 7.06 -5.20 20.64
C ARG A 172 8.27 -4.63 19.93
N ASP A 173 8.45 -5.03 18.68
CA ASP A 173 9.52 -4.54 17.82
C ASP A 173 9.01 -4.33 16.39
N LYS A 174 9.87 -3.79 15.52
CA LYS A 174 9.64 -3.75 14.09
C LYS A 174 9.74 -5.15 13.51
N ILE A 175 8.68 -5.57 12.86
CA ILE A 175 8.55 -6.87 12.22
C ILE A 175 8.72 -6.66 10.71
N PRO A 176 9.78 -7.20 10.09
CA PRO A 176 9.95 -7.05 8.65
C PRO A 176 8.83 -7.75 7.88
N LEU A 177 8.34 -7.08 6.86
CA LEU A 177 7.45 -7.65 5.86
C LEU A 177 8.24 -7.82 4.57
N HIS A 178 8.32 -9.04 4.09
CA HIS A 178 8.89 -9.34 2.79
C HIS A 178 7.80 -9.31 1.75
N THR A 179 8.11 -8.74 0.61
CA THR A 179 7.20 -8.68 -0.55
C THR A 179 7.50 -9.77 -1.56
N LEU A 180 8.70 -10.34 -1.50
CA LEU A 180 9.14 -11.46 -2.32
C LEU A 180 8.52 -12.76 -1.83
N ASP A 181 7.61 -13.34 -2.62
CA ASP A 181 6.94 -14.60 -2.31
C ASP A 181 7.77 -15.82 -2.71
N ALA A 182 8.42 -15.76 -3.88
CA ALA A 182 9.22 -16.86 -4.41
C ALA A 182 10.34 -16.37 -5.34
N SER A 183 11.49 -17.06 -5.28
CA SER A 183 12.61 -16.88 -6.21
C SER A 183 13.37 -18.18 -6.36
N TYR A 184 13.34 -18.78 -7.57
CA TYR A 184 14.04 -20.04 -7.84
C TYR A 184 14.30 -20.22 -9.35
N MET A 185 15.17 -21.17 -9.68
CA MET A 185 15.39 -21.60 -11.07
C MET A 185 14.35 -22.67 -11.45
N ILE A 186 13.61 -22.46 -12.55
CA ILE A 186 12.68 -23.46 -13.10
C ILE A 186 13.47 -24.55 -13.84
N ASP A 187 14.50 -24.12 -14.59
CA ASP A 187 15.45 -24.98 -15.29
C ASP A 187 16.85 -24.38 -15.19
N SER A 188 17.82 -24.90 -15.93
CA SER A 188 19.21 -24.44 -15.88
C SER A 188 19.42 -22.99 -16.35
N LYS A 189 18.41 -22.35 -16.97
CA LYS A 189 18.50 -21.04 -17.62
C LYS A 189 17.39 -20.06 -17.24
N THR A 190 16.25 -20.57 -16.77
CA THR A 190 15.05 -19.77 -16.51
C THR A 190 14.87 -19.55 -15.03
N GLY A 191 15.00 -18.29 -14.60
CA GLY A 191 14.65 -17.85 -13.26
C GLY A 191 13.16 -17.49 -13.16
N TYR A 192 12.59 -17.67 -11.98
CA TYR A 192 11.24 -17.28 -11.63
C TYR A 192 11.27 -16.40 -10.38
N ILE A 193 10.56 -15.29 -10.44
CA ILE A 193 10.38 -14.36 -9.31
C ILE A 193 8.91 -14.03 -9.20
N ARG A 194 8.34 -14.17 -7.99
CA ARG A 194 7.01 -13.70 -7.63
C ARG A 194 7.08 -12.79 -6.42
N PHE A 195 6.35 -11.68 -6.47
CA PHE A 195 6.21 -10.77 -5.34
C PHE A 195 4.81 -10.16 -5.29
N GLY A 196 4.28 -9.97 -4.07
CA GLY A 196 2.88 -9.62 -3.85
C GLY A 196 2.58 -8.12 -3.86
N SER A 197 3.60 -7.24 -3.76
CA SER A 197 3.38 -5.79 -3.78
C SER A 197 4.66 -5.01 -4.10
N PHE A 198 4.48 -3.74 -4.51
CA PHE A 198 5.58 -2.80 -4.77
C PHE A 198 5.83 -1.93 -3.52
N GLY A 199 6.39 -2.54 -2.49
CA GLY A 199 6.77 -1.88 -1.26
C GLY A 199 8.12 -1.17 -1.36
N GLN A 200 8.47 -0.43 -0.30
CA GLN A 200 9.71 0.33 -0.22
C GLN A 200 10.97 -0.54 -0.31
N LYS A 201 10.90 -1.80 0.19
CA LYS A 201 12.02 -2.76 0.17
C LYS A 201 12.02 -3.69 -1.04
N THR A 202 10.92 -3.75 -1.79
CA THR A 202 10.77 -4.66 -2.93
C THR A 202 11.88 -4.52 -3.97
N PRO A 203 12.35 -3.31 -4.37
CA PRO A 203 13.45 -3.20 -5.33
C PRO A 203 14.74 -3.90 -4.87
N GLU A 204 15.09 -3.78 -3.58
CA GLU A 204 16.27 -4.42 -3.01
C GLU A 204 16.09 -5.94 -2.91
N GLU A 205 14.92 -6.41 -2.52
CA GLU A 205 14.59 -7.84 -2.46
C GLU A 205 14.68 -8.48 -3.86
N ILE A 206 14.09 -7.85 -4.88
CA ILE A 206 14.15 -8.29 -6.28
C ILE A 206 15.61 -8.30 -6.78
N ARG A 207 16.36 -7.24 -6.54
CA ARG A 207 17.76 -7.15 -6.94
C ARG A 207 18.60 -8.27 -6.33
N THR A 208 18.39 -8.55 -5.05
CA THR A 208 19.08 -9.64 -4.34
C THR A 208 18.72 -11.01 -4.92
N ALA A 209 17.43 -11.23 -5.19
CA ALA A 209 16.93 -12.45 -5.82
C ALA A 209 17.50 -12.65 -7.22
N MET A 210 17.48 -11.62 -8.06
CA MET A 210 18.04 -11.65 -9.42
C MET A 210 19.54 -11.96 -9.42
N LYS A 211 20.30 -11.38 -8.48
CA LYS A 211 21.73 -11.68 -8.33
C LYS A 211 21.94 -13.16 -8.05
N ALA A 212 21.23 -13.72 -7.09
CA ALA A 212 21.32 -15.14 -6.74
C ALA A 212 20.93 -16.08 -7.90
N LEU A 213 19.94 -15.70 -8.72
CA LEU A 213 19.53 -16.44 -9.91
C LEU A 213 20.60 -16.35 -11.02
N LYS A 214 21.20 -15.18 -11.22
CA LYS A 214 22.30 -15.00 -12.21
C LYS A 214 23.53 -15.84 -11.85
N GLU A 215 23.88 -15.92 -10.57
CA GLU A 215 24.97 -16.78 -10.10
C GLU A 215 24.71 -18.28 -10.40
N LYS A 216 23.43 -18.66 -10.51
CA LYS A 216 23.01 -20.02 -10.95
C LYS A 216 22.89 -20.19 -12.48
N GLY A 217 23.23 -19.17 -13.26
CA GLY A 217 23.25 -19.23 -14.72
C GLY A 217 21.98 -18.76 -15.42
N MET A 218 21.11 -17.98 -14.74
CA MET A 218 19.90 -17.42 -15.34
C MET A 218 20.23 -16.49 -16.52
N ASP A 219 19.61 -16.76 -17.69
CA ASP A 219 19.61 -15.90 -18.87
C ASP A 219 18.20 -15.56 -19.39
N ARG A 220 17.15 -16.09 -18.75
CA ARG A 220 15.73 -15.78 -18.97
C ARG A 220 15.03 -15.66 -17.62
N ILE A 221 14.00 -14.80 -17.55
CA ILE A 221 13.26 -14.58 -16.30
C ILE A 221 11.75 -14.58 -16.55
N ILE A 222 11.03 -15.18 -15.63
CA ILE A 222 9.58 -15.03 -15.49
C ILE A 222 9.31 -14.19 -14.26
N ILE A 223 8.59 -13.08 -14.45
CA ILE A 223 8.13 -12.19 -13.38
C ILE A 223 6.64 -12.44 -13.19
N ASP A 224 6.24 -12.94 -12.04
CA ASP A 224 4.84 -13.24 -11.74
C ASP A 224 4.22 -12.14 -10.88
N LEU A 225 3.34 -11.35 -11.50
CA LEU A 225 2.58 -10.26 -10.91
C LEU A 225 1.10 -10.61 -10.72
N ARG A 226 0.72 -11.87 -10.87
CA ARG A 226 -0.67 -12.29 -10.65
C ARG A 226 -1.07 -12.03 -9.20
N SER A 227 -2.26 -11.44 -9.03
CA SER A 227 -2.79 -10.97 -7.75
C SER A 227 -1.94 -9.91 -7.05
N ASN A 228 -1.09 -9.19 -7.81
CA ASN A 228 -0.31 -8.07 -7.30
C ASN A 228 -1.07 -6.76 -7.52
N GLY A 229 -1.69 -6.21 -6.48
CA GLY A 229 -2.46 -4.95 -6.54
C GLY A 229 -1.61 -3.68 -6.67
N GLY A 230 -0.29 -3.81 -6.87
CA GLY A 230 0.61 -2.67 -7.06
C GLY A 230 1.29 -2.19 -5.78
N GLY A 231 1.39 -0.88 -5.61
CA GLY A 231 2.09 -0.22 -4.49
C GLY A 231 2.74 1.10 -4.91
N PHE A 232 3.96 1.35 -4.46
CA PHE A 232 4.65 2.60 -4.77
C PHE A 232 5.13 2.63 -6.23
N MET A 233 4.74 3.69 -6.96
CA MET A 233 5.20 3.96 -8.33
C MET A 233 6.73 4.01 -8.41
N GLU A 234 7.39 4.64 -7.44
CA GLU A 234 8.85 4.72 -7.38
C GLU A 234 9.51 3.32 -7.32
N ALA A 235 8.90 2.36 -6.61
CA ALA A 235 9.38 0.99 -6.58
C ALA A 235 9.25 0.31 -7.96
N ALA A 236 8.15 0.57 -8.69
CA ALA A 236 8.00 0.07 -10.06
C ALA A 236 9.07 0.65 -11.00
N VAL A 237 9.35 1.96 -10.91
CA VAL A 237 10.41 2.61 -11.71
C VAL A 237 11.79 2.02 -11.39
N GLN A 238 12.09 1.76 -10.12
CA GLN A 238 13.36 1.15 -9.72
C GLN A 238 13.48 -0.30 -10.22
N ILE A 239 12.41 -1.10 -10.12
CA ILE A 239 12.40 -2.48 -10.61
C ILE A 239 12.49 -2.51 -12.14
N ALA A 240 11.74 -1.66 -12.85
CA ALA A 240 11.82 -1.55 -14.31
C ALA A 240 13.25 -1.19 -14.77
N SER A 241 13.96 -0.35 -14.00
CA SER A 241 15.35 0.02 -14.30
C SER A 241 16.34 -1.15 -14.24
N GLU A 242 15.99 -2.28 -13.63
CA GLU A 242 16.80 -3.50 -13.67
C GLU A 242 16.77 -4.19 -15.05
N PHE A 243 15.74 -3.90 -15.85
CA PHE A 243 15.46 -4.56 -17.13
C PHE A 243 15.65 -3.65 -18.35
N LEU A 244 15.43 -2.35 -18.19
CA LEU A 244 15.43 -1.36 -19.28
C LEU A 244 16.77 -0.65 -19.42
N GLN A 245 17.00 -0.06 -20.61
CA GLN A 245 18.17 0.77 -20.85
C GLN A 245 18.01 2.15 -20.19
N GLU A 246 19.09 2.83 -19.93
CA GLU A 246 19.06 4.20 -19.41
C GLU A 246 18.30 5.14 -20.35
N GLY A 247 17.31 5.84 -19.79
CA GLY A 247 16.49 6.78 -20.54
C GLY A 247 15.22 6.23 -21.13
N ASP A 248 15.02 4.90 -21.14
CA ASP A 248 13.78 4.28 -21.57
C ASP A 248 12.60 4.76 -20.70
N MET A 249 11.46 5.00 -21.33
CA MET A 249 10.27 5.48 -20.63
C MET A 249 9.67 4.35 -19.80
N VAL A 250 9.48 4.61 -18.51
CA VAL A 250 8.78 3.68 -17.61
C VAL A 250 7.32 4.08 -17.46
N VAL A 251 7.08 5.35 -17.11
CA VAL A 251 5.72 5.90 -16.94
C VAL A 251 5.76 7.42 -17.03
N TYR A 252 4.67 8.03 -17.44
CA TYR A 252 4.48 9.47 -17.34
C TYR A 252 3.16 9.80 -16.65
N THR A 253 3.11 10.95 -16.00
CA THR A 253 1.89 11.52 -15.44
C THR A 253 1.51 12.79 -16.18
N LYS A 254 0.23 12.99 -16.45
CA LYS A 254 -0.29 14.17 -17.13
C LYS A 254 -1.64 14.57 -16.54
N GLY A 255 -1.80 15.83 -16.20
CA GLY A 255 -3.05 16.36 -15.71
C GLY A 255 -3.38 17.72 -16.33
N ARG A 256 -4.63 18.14 -16.24
CA ARG A 256 -5.08 19.42 -16.79
C ARG A 256 -4.36 20.63 -16.17
N ALA A 257 -4.16 20.59 -14.86
CA ALA A 257 -3.56 21.69 -14.09
C ALA A 257 -2.22 21.31 -13.45
N VAL A 258 -1.77 20.07 -13.63
CA VAL A 258 -0.51 19.56 -13.09
C VAL A 258 0.47 19.38 -14.26
N PRO A 259 1.71 19.89 -14.17
CA PRO A 259 2.73 19.65 -15.19
C PRO A 259 2.92 18.16 -15.46
N SER A 260 3.18 17.81 -16.71
CA SER A 260 3.58 16.44 -17.05
C SER A 260 4.92 16.11 -16.38
N ALA A 261 5.01 14.90 -15.83
CA ALA A 261 6.26 14.36 -15.30
C ALA A 261 6.54 13.00 -15.95
N GLU A 262 7.78 12.82 -16.41
CA GLU A 262 8.28 11.58 -17.02
C GLU A 262 9.20 10.86 -16.04
N TYR A 263 9.01 9.56 -15.92
CA TYR A 263 9.82 8.68 -15.10
C TYR A 263 10.51 7.68 -16.03
N LYS A 264 11.83 7.74 -16.09
CA LYS A 264 12.67 6.95 -16.99
C LYS A 264 13.53 5.97 -16.22
N ALA A 265 13.93 4.90 -16.89
CA ALA A 265 14.87 3.94 -16.35
C ALA A 265 16.22 4.61 -16.06
N ARG A 266 16.82 4.26 -14.91
CA ARG A 266 18.02 4.92 -14.37
C ARG A 266 19.32 4.37 -14.92
N GLY A 267 19.28 3.28 -15.69
CA GLY A 267 20.46 2.54 -16.14
C GLY A 267 21.14 1.71 -15.04
N GLY A 268 22.13 0.93 -15.44
CA GLY A 268 22.86 0.06 -14.51
C GLY A 268 22.10 -1.18 -14.06
N GLY A 269 21.01 -1.52 -14.75
CA GLY A 269 20.19 -2.70 -14.48
C GLY A 269 20.95 -4.01 -14.69
N MET A 270 20.60 -5.02 -13.89
CA MET A 270 21.28 -6.31 -13.95
C MET A 270 20.81 -7.22 -15.08
N PHE A 271 19.65 -6.95 -15.68
CA PHE A 271 19.03 -7.84 -16.67
C PHE A 271 18.51 -7.06 -17.90
N THR A 272 19.33 -6.17 -18.45
CA THR A 272 19.02 -5.38 -19.65
C THR A 272 19.17 -6.15 -20.95
N LYS A 273 19.56 -7.42 -20.88
CA LYS A 273 19.66 -8.36 -22.00
C LYS A 273 19.18 -9.71 -21.53
N GLY A 274 18.29 -10.33 -22.28
CA GLY A 274 17.72 -11.63 -21.95
C GLY A 274 16.24 -11.68 -22.27
N LYS A 275 15.63 -12.85 -22.15
CA LYS A 275 14.20 -13.02 -22.41
C LYS A 275 13.42 -12.83 -21.12
N ILE A 276 12.38 -12.00 -21.16
CA ILE A 276 11.50 -11.70 -20.04
C ILE A 276 10.09 -12.16 -20.41
N ALA A 277 9.42 -12.82 -19.48
CA ALA A 277 7.99 -13.06 -19.54
C ALA A 277 7.35 -12.50 -18.27
N VAL A 278 6.27 -11.74 -18.41
CA VAL A 278 5.51 -11.19 -17.28
C VAL A 278 4.16 -11.89 -17.23
N LEU A 279 3.82 -12.46 -16.08
CA LEU A 279 2.51 -13.04 -15.82
C LEU A 279 1.66 -12.04 -15.07
N ILE A 280 0.48 -11.74 -15.60
CA ILE A 280 -0.52 -10.86 -15.02
C ILE A 280 -1.88 -11.53 -14.98
N ASP A 281 -2.79 -11.03 -14.15
CA ASP A 281 -4.20 -11.42 -14.09
C ASP A 281 -5.10 -10.18 -13.86
N GLU A 282 -6.39 -10.39 -13.69
CA GLU A 282 -7.39 -9.34 -13.45
C GLU A 282 -7.18 -8.56 -12.14
N PHE A 283 -6.35 -9.06 -11.23
CA PHE A 283 -6.00 -8.40 -9.97
C PHE A 283 -4.66 -7.66 -10.03
N SER A 284 -3.93 -7.81 -11.14
CA SER A 284 -2.70 -7.03 -11.38
C SER A 284 -3.06 -5.58 -11.66
N ALA A 285 -2.62 -4.64 -10.81
CA ALA A 285 -3.06 -3.25 -10.90
C ALA A 285 -1.94 -2.25 -10.58
N SER A 286 -2.14 -0.97 -10.98
CA SER A 286 -1.30 0.17 -10.56
C SER A 286 0.19 -0.03 -10.89
N ALA A 287 1.07 -0.13 -9.89
CA ALA A 287 2.51 -0.34 -10.08
C ALA A 287 2.85 -1.64 -10.84
N ALA A 288 2.01 -2.68 -10.75
CA ALA A 288 2.16 -3.90 -11.53
C ALA A 288 1.91 -3.65 -13.02
N GLU A 289 0.92 -2.83 -13.36
CA GLU A 289 0.64 -2.41 -14.74
C GLU A 289 1.77 -1.52 -15.28
N ILE A 290 2.34 -0.63 -14.43
CA ILE A 290 3.50 0.19 -14.81
C ILE A 290 4.68 -0.70 -15.22
N LEU A 291 5.03 -1.70 -14.42
CA LEU A 291 6.15 -2.59 -14.73
C LEU A 291 5.87 -3.41 -15.99
N ALA A 292 4.68 -4.03 -16.08
CA ALA A 292 4.31 -4.84 -17.23
C ALA A 292 4.27 -4.03 -18.53
N GLY A 293 3.64 -2.84 -18.51
CA GLY A 293 3.56 -1.94 -19.65
C GLY A 293 4.92 -1.40 -20.06
N ALA A 294 5.76 -0.97 -19.10
CA ALA A 294 7.10 -0.48 -19.41
C ALA A 294 7.97 -1.54 -20.09
N LEU A 295 7.88 -2.81 -19.63
CA LEU A 295 8.62 -3.91 -20.27
C LEU A 295 8.06 -4.23 -21.65
N GLN A 296 6.74 -4.15 -21.85
CA GLN A 296 6.10 -4.39 -23.14
C GLN A 296 6.40 -3.29 -24.16
N ASP A 297 6.43 -2.03 -23.74
CA ASP A 297 6.55 -0.88 -24.67
C ASP A 297 8.00 -0.60 -25.10
N ASN A 298 9.00 -1.15 -24.40
CA ASN A 298 10.43 -1.00 -24.72
C ASN A 298 11.08 -2.28 -25.24
N ASP A 299 10.28 -3.24 -25.75
CA ASP A 299 10.74 -4.52 -26.32
C ASP A 299 11.32 -4.33 -27.74
#